data_3506ced9065ab17e7061ae9e98991a4c
#
_entry.id   3506ced9065ab17e7061ae9e98991a4c
#
_cell.length_a   1.000
_cell.length_b   1.000
_cell.length_c   1.000
_cell.angle_alpha   90.00
_cell.angle_beta   90.00
_cell.angle_gamma   90.00
#
_symmetry.space_group_name_H-M   'P 1'
#
loop_
_entity.id
_entity.type
_entity.pdbx_description
1 polymer ?
#
loop_
_entity_poly.entity_id
_entity_poly.type
_entity_poly.pdbx_seq_one_letter_code
_entity_poly.pdbx_strand_id
1 'polypeptide(L)'
;SPGWLLAAWIVTGLLTVAAALSYGELAAMMPHAGGQYVYLREAFSPLWGFLYGWTLFMVIQTGTIAAVAVGFARYSGALWPWIAEDRYLVEPLFLSSGYALSLSTTQLVAIGLIALLTWTNTRGLSYGRVIQNLFTVSKTGALLALIAIGLILGWNAGVVDANFGDLWTARGYLPVAPGLTPLTAFGLFVALCVSQTGSLFAADAWAMTSRVLGAL
;
A
#
# COMPACT_ATOMS: atom_id res chain seq x y z
N SER A 1 -5.01 20.99 0.52
CA SER A 1 -5.91 21.46 1.60
C SER A 1 -6.49 20.29 2.38
N PRO A 2 -6.83 20.45 3.68
CA PRO A 2 -7.37 19.37 4.50
C PRO A 2 -8.66 18.77 3.95
N GLY A 3 -9.56 19.59 3.39
CA GLY A 3 -10.83 19.12 2.83
C GLY A 3 -10.66 18.16 1.66
N TRP A 4 -9.77 18.48 0.72
CA TRP A 4 -9.50 17.59 -0.42
C TRP A 4 -8.83 16.29 0.03
N LEU A 5 -7.98 16.32 1.07
CA LEU A 5 -7.41 15.12 1.65
C LEU A 5 -8.49 14.22 2.27
N LEU A 6 -9.39 14.80 3.08
CA LEU A 6 -10.51 14.08 3.68
C LEU A 6 -11.44 13.51 2.61
N ALA A 7 -11.77 14.32 1.57
CA ALA A 7 -12.58 13.85 0.45
C ALA A 7 -11.94 12.66 -0.27
N ALA A 8 -10.63 12.69 -0.52
CA ALA A 8 -9.91 11.59 -1.12
C ALA A 8 -10.03 10.30 -0.27
N TRP A 9 -9.86 10.38 1.04
CA TRP A 9 -10.01 9.23 1.94
C TRP A 9 -11.45 8.70 2.00
N ILE A 10 -12.46 9.60 2.02
CA ILE A 10 -13.87 9.20 2.00
C ILE A 10 -14.21 8.48 0.70
N VAL A 11 -13.81 9.03 -0.45
CA VAL A 11 -14.01 8.38 -1.75
C VAL A 11 -13.33 7.02 -1.81
N THR A 12 -12.08 6.92 -1.34
CA THR A 12 -11.38 5.63 -1.24
C THR A 12 -12.15 4.63 -0.38
N GLY A 13 -12.62 5.06 0.79
CA GLY A 13 -13.40 4.21 1.70
C GLY A 13 -14.68 3.67 1.02
N LEU A 14 -15.43 4.54 0.35
CA LEU A 14 -16.64 4.15 -0.38
C LEU A 14 -16.35 3.17 -1.52
N LEU A 15 -15.31 3.44 -2.31
CA LEU A 15 -14.87 2.54 -3.38
C LEU A 15 -14.43 1.18 -2.83
N THR A 16 -13.70 1.17 -1.72
CA THR A 16 -13.25 -0.06 -1.05
C THR A 16 -14.44 -0.89 -0.55
N VAL A 17 -15.43 -0.25 0.07
CA VAL A 17 -16.66 -0.94 0.53
C VAL A 17 -17.44 -1.50 -0.66
N ALA A 18 -17.64 -0.72 -1.71
CA ALA A 18 -18.33 -1.17 -2.93
C ALA A 18 -17.61 -2.37 -3.57
N ALA A 19 -16.27 -2.30 -3.68
CA ALA A 19 -15.47 -3.41 -4.18
C ALA A 19 -15.59 -4.64 -3.27
N ALA A 20 -15.51 -4.49 -1.96
CA ALA A 20 -15.63 -5.60 -1.00
C ALA A 20 -16.99 -6.30 -1.09
N LEU A 21 -18.08 -5.54 -1.23
CA LEU A 21 -19.43 -6.09 -1.42
C LEU A 21 -19.54 -6.88 -2.74
N SER A 22 -19.06 -6.31 -3.85
CA SER A 22 -19.07 -6.99 -5.15
C SER A 22 -18.27 -8.29 -5.12
N TYR A 23 -17.12 -8.30 -4.45
CA TYR A 23 -16.33 -9.52 -4.29
C TYR A 23 -16.96 -10.51 -3.32
N GLY A 24 -17.67 -10.02 -2.29
CA GLY A 24 -18.46 -10.88 -1.40
C GLY A 24 -19.54 -11.65 -2.15
N GLU A 25 -20.27 -11.01 -3.05
CA GLU A 25 -21.26 -11.65 -3.92
C GLU A 25 -20.61 -12.68 -4.85
N LEU A 26 -19.49 -12.32 -5.52
CA LEU A 26 -18.76 -13.26 -6.38
C LEU A 26 -18.24 -14.47 -5.59
N ALA A 27 -17.78 -14.27 -4.35
CA ALA A 27 -17.32 -15.35 -3.49
C ALA A 27 -18.45 -16.29 -3.08
N ALA A 28 -19.66 -15.74 -2.83
CA ALA A 28 -20.85 -16.53 -2.52
C ALA A 28 -21.34 -17.32 -3.74
N MET A 29 -21.26 -16.76 -4.95
CA MET A 29 -21.64 -17.42 -6.20
C MET A 29 -20.64 -18.50 -6.63
N MET A 30 -19.35 -18.31 -6.35
CA MET A 30 -18.26 -19.18 -6.77
C MET A 30 -17.39 -19.59 -5.57
N PRO A 31 -17.84 -20.51 -4.69
CA PRO A 31 -17.16 -20.84 -3.44
C PRO A 31 -15.87 -21.67 -3.60
N HIS A 32 -15.39 -21.85 -4.83
CA HIS A 32 -14.17 -22.59 -5.09
C HIS A 32 -12.92 -21.77 -4.72
N ALA A 33 -11.91 -22.46 -4.18
CA ALA A 33 -10.63 -21.83 -3.89
C ALA A 33 -9.97 -21.28 -5.17
N GLY A 34 -9.45 -20.03 -5.10
CA GLY A 34 -8.75 -19.37 -6.20
C GLY A 34 -9.15 -17.89 -6.39
N GLY A 35 -10.24 -17.44 -5.76
CA GLY A 35 -10.66 -16.02 -5.78
C GLY A 35 -10.76 -15.45 -7.19
N GLN A 36 -10.10 -14.32 -7.44
CA GLN A 36 -10.14 -13.60 -8.72
C GLN A 36 -9.74 -14.45 -9.93
N TYR A 37 -8.84 -15.41 -9.74
CA TYR A 37 -8.47 -16.36 -10.80
C TYR A 37 -9.69 -17.13 -11.29
N VAL A 38 -10.49 -17.67 -10.36
CA VAL A 38 -11.69 -18.43 -10.68
C VAL A 38 -12.73 -17.53 -11.34
N TYR A 39 -12.95 -16.32 -10.80
CA TYR A 39 -13.93 -15.39 -11.35
C TYR A 39 -13.62 -15.02 -12.80
N LEU A 40 -12.37 -14.71 -13.11
CA LEU A 40 -11.94 -14.37 -14.46
C LEU A 40 -12.00 -15.58 -15.41
N ARG A 41 -11.67 -16.76 -14.91
CA ARG A 41 -11.77 -18.00 -15.70
C ARG A 41 -13.22 -18.32 -16.08
N GLU A 42 -14.14 -18.21 -15.13
CA GLU A 42 -15.56 -18.51 -15.35
C GLU A 42 -16.27 -17.42 -16.16
N ALA A 43 -15.95 -16.15 -15.90
CA ALA A 43 -16.58 -15.02 -16.59
C ALA A 43 -16.10 -14.84 -18.04
N PHE A 44 -14.84 -15.14 -18.34
CA PHE A 44 -14.25 -14.88 -19.66
C PHE A 44 -13.72 -16.15 -20.31
N SER A 45 -12.62 -16.71 -19.82
CA SER A 45 -12.05 -17.97 -20.32
C SER A 45 -10.86 -18.42 -19.44
N PRO A 46 -10.40 -19.69 -19.60
CA PRO A 46 -9.20 -20.19 -18.92
C PRO A 46 -7.94 -19.34 -19.20
N LEU A 47 -7.84 -18.73 -20.38
CA LEU A 47 -6.72 -17.86 -20.74
C LEU A 47 -6.65 -16.61 -19.83
N TRP A 48 -7.78 -15.94 -19.59
CA TRP A 48 -7.82 -14.75 -18.73
C TRP A 48 -7.52 -15.09 -17.27
N GLY A 49 -8.00 -16.23 -16.78
CA GLY A 49 -7.64 -16.74 -15.46
C GLY A 49 -6.12 -16.98 -15.36
N PHE A 50 -5.53 -17.65 -16.37
CA PHE A 50 -4.09 -17.91 -16.40
C PHE A 50 -3.27 -16.62 -16.45
N LEU A 51 -3.60 -15.68 -17.35
CA LEU A 51 -2.90 -14.40 -17.46
C LEU A 51 -2.95 -13.60 -16.15
N TYR A 52 -4.10 -13.59 -15.49
CA TYR A 52 -4.22 -12.95 -14.20
C TYR A 52 -3.32 -13.62 -13.14
N GLY A 53 -3.40 -14.94 -13.00
CA GLY A 53 -2.59 -15.68 -12.04
C GLY A 53 -1.09 -15.50 -12.29
N TRP A 54 -0.67 -15.53 -13.54
CA TRP A 54 0.71 -15.28 -13.95
C TRP A 54 1.17 -13.88 -13.58
N THR A 55 0.39 -12.86 -13.96
CA THR A 55 0.70 -11.45 -13.65
C THR A 55 0.70 -11.20 -12.14
N LEU A 56 -0.25 -11.78 -11.42
CA LEU A 56 -0.33 -11.67 -9.96
C LEU A 56 0.94 -12.23 -9.31
N PHE A 57 1.37 -13.42 -9.72
CA PHE A 57 2.54 -14.08 -9.14
C PHE A 57 3.85 -13.41 -9.55
N MET A 58 4.07 -13.20 -10.84
CA MET A 58 5.37 -12.75 -11.37
C MET A 58 5.62 -11.25 -11.21
N VAL A 59 4.58 -10.43 -11.20
CA VAL A 59 4.73 -8.97 -11.22
C VAL A 59 4.18 -8.33 -9.95
N ILE A 60 2.88 -8.55 -9.66
CA ILE A 60 2.21 -7.80 -8.60
C ILE A 60 2.74 -8.22 -7.23
N GLN A 61 2.73 -9.50 -6.90
CA GLN A 61 3.14 -9.97 -5.57
C GLN A 61 4.64 -9.83 -5.35
N THR A 62 5.46 -10.20 -6.32
CA THR A 62 6.92 -10.04 -6.20
C THR A 62 7.32 -8.58 -6.09
N GLY A 63 6.73 -7.69 -6.91
CA GLY A 63 6.98 -6.27 -6.84
C GLY A 63 6.54 -5.66 -5.50
N THR A 64 5.35 -6.01 -5.03
CA THR A 64 4.83 -5.53 -3.74
C THR A 64 5.68 -6.01 -2.56
N ILE A 65 6.05 -7.30 -2.52
CA ILE A 65 6.92 -7.84 -1.46
C ILE A 65 8.26 -7.11 -1.45
N ALA A 66 8.89 -6.92 -2.61
CA ALA A 66 10.15 -6.21 -2.73
C ALA A 66 10.04 -4.75 -2.26
N ALA A 67 9.01 -4.03 -2.72
CA ALA A 67 8.77 -2.64 -2.33
C ALA A 67 8.55 -2.47 -0.83
N VAL A 68 7.74 -3.34 -0.22
CA VAL A 68 7.47 -3.30 1.22
C VAL A 68 8.72 -3.66 2.02
N ALA A 69 9.52 -4.65 1.57
CA ALA A 69 10.76 -5.03 2.25
C ALA A 69 11.81 -3.90 2.20
N VAL A 70 11.95 -3.23 1.05
CA VAL A 70 12.83 -2.05 0.92
C VAL A 70 12.31 -0.90 1.78
N GLY A 71 11.00 -0.65 1.78
CA GLY A 71 10.37 0.33 2.66
C GLY A 71 10.67 0.07 4.14
N PHE A 72 10.51 -1.17 4.59
CA PHE A 72 10.86 -1.56 5.95
C PHE A 72 12.34 -1.29 6.27
N ALA A 73 13.24 -1.71 5.39
CA ALA A 73 14.67 -1.50 5.57
C ALA A 73 15.03 0.00 5.62
N ARG A 74 14.43 0.82 4.77
CA ARG A 74 14.61 2.27 4.75
C ARG A 74 14.18 2.92 6.07
N TYR A 75 13.00 2.59 6.59
CA TYR A 75 12.55 3.09 7.89
C TYR A 75 13.38 2.56 9.05
N SER A 76 13.91 1.34 8.95
CA SER A 76 14.85 0.80 9.95
C SER A 76 16.16 1.58 10.00
N GLY A 77 16.55 2.24 8.91
CA GLY A 77 17.69 3.15 8.84
C GLY A 77 17.62 4.33 9.81
N ALA A 78 16.41 4.76 10.20
CA ALA A 78 16.23 5.78 11.23
C ALA A 78 16.69 5.31 12.62
N LEU A 79 16.65 4.00 12.89
CA LEU A 79 17.09 3.40 14.15
C LEU A 79 18.56 2.95 14.08
N TRP A 80 18.96 2.46 12.92
CA TRP A 80 20.31 1.99 12.65
C TRP A 80 20.92 2.70 11.43
N PRO A 81 21.70 3.78 11.64
CA PRO A 81 22.28 4.59 10.54
C PRO A 81 23.23 3.82 9.60
N TRP A 82 23.57 2.58 9.94
CA TRP A 82 24.30 1.70 9.05
C TRP A 82 23.47 1.28 7.83
N ILE A 83 22.13 1.23 7.97
CA ILE A 83 21.19 0.89 6.90
C ILE A 83 20.89 2.17 6.13
N ALA A 84 21.55 2.34 4.98
CA ALA A 84 21.39 3.54 4.16
C ALA A 84 21.38 3.18 2.66
N GLU A 85 20.67 3.96 1.87
CA GLU A 85 20.55 3.73 0.41
C GLU A 85 21.84 4.11 -0.32
N ASP A 86 22.61 5.04 0.21
CA ASP A 86 23.88 5.55 -0.30
C ASP A 86 25.09 4.70 0.12
N ARG A 87 24.91 3.74 1.03
CA ARG A 87 25.94 2.78 1.42
C ARG A 87 25.89 1.55 0.52
N TYR A 88 26.77 1.51 -0.44
CA TYR A 88 26.90 0.42 -1.37
C TYR A 88 27.86 -0.65 -0.84
N LEU A 89 27.44 -1.91 -0.89
CA LEU A 89 28.29 -3.10 -0.75
C LEU A 89 28.87 -3.50 -2.10
N VAL A 90 28.08 -3.29 -3.17
CA VAL A 90 28.49 -3.39 -4.56
C VAL A 90 28.13 -2.07 -5.22
N GLU A 91 29.16 -1.34 -5.66
CA GLU A 91 28.98 -0.07 -6.34
C GLU A 91 28.12 -0.21 -7.60
N PRO A 92 27.42 0.85 -8.03
CA PRO A 92 26.55 0.80 -9.21
C PRO A 92 27.34 0.44 -10.47
N LEU A 93 27.07 -0.75 -11.01
CA LEU A 93 27.54 -1.17 -12.33
C LEU A 93 26.53 -0.70 -13.37
N PHE A 94 26.87 0.30 -14.13
CA PHE A 94 26.01 0.85 -15.17
C PHE A 94 25.95 -0.12 -16.37
N LEU A 95 24.75 -0.71 -16.57
CA LEU A 95 24.49 -1.58 -17.71
C LEU A 95 24.01 -0.79 -18.93
N SER A 96 23.40 0.39 -18.72
CA SER A 96 22.89 1.30 -19.74
C SER A 96 22.71 2.69 -19.12
N SER A 97 22.46 3.71 -19.96
CA SER A 97 22.24 5.10 -19.53
C SER A 97 21.08 5.32 -18.52
N GLY A 98 20.26 4.32 -18.28
CA GLY A 98 19.14 4.38 -17.33
C GLY A 98 19.07 3.23 -16.31
N TYR A 99 20.00 2.25 -16.40
CA TYR A 99 19.96 1.06 -15.54
C TYR A 99 21.33 0.78 -14.93
N ALA A 100 21.37 0.70 -13.62
CA ALA A 100 22.55 0.29 -12.86
C ALA A 100 22.19 -0.87 -11.93
N LEU A 101 23.06 -1.85 -11.84
CA LEU A 101 23.00 -2.91 -10.85
C LEU A 101 23.84 -2.50 -9.64
N SER A 102 23.23 -2.37 -8.48
CA SER A 102 23.91 -2.03 -7.23
C SER A 102 23.35 -2.87 -6.08
N LEU A 103 24.13 -3.02 -5.03
CA LEU A 103 23.68 -3.62 -3.78
C LEU A 103 24.01 -2.67 -2.63
N SER A 104 22.97 -2.01 -2.10
CA SER A 104 23.08 -1.17 -0.90
C SER A 104 22.82 -1.96 0.37
N THR A 105 23.19 -1.40 1.52
CA THR A 105 22.86 -2.00 2.83
C THR A 105 21.37 -2.09 3.07
N THR A 106 20.58 -1.14 2.57
CA THR A 106 19.11 -1.18 2.57
C THR A 106 18.57 -2.40 1.80
N GLN A 107 19.09 -2.65 0.60
CA GLN A 107 18.69 -3.81 -0.21
C GLN A 107 19.11 -5.13 0.45
N LEU A 108 20.29 -5.18 1.08
CA LEU A 108 20.73 -6.37 1.81
C LEU A 108 19.78 -6.70 2.96
N VAL A 109 19.38 -5.72 3.75
CA VAL A 109 18.41 -5.89 4.85
C VAL A 109 17.04 -6.32 4.31
N ALA A 110 16.57 -5.75 3.20
CA ALA A 110 15.33 -6.14 2.54
C ALA A 110 15.37 -7.62 2.10
N ILE A 111 16.45 -8.05 1.45
CA ILE A 111 16.66 -9.45 1.03
C ILE A 111 16.69 -10.37 2.27
N GLY A 112 17.42 -9.98 3.31
CA GLY A 112 17.48 -10.73 4.57
C GLY A 112 16.11 -10.89 5.22
N LEU A 113 15.29 -9.83 5.22
CA LEU A 113 13.93 -9.87 5.73
C LEU A 113 13.05 -10.83 4.93
N ILE A 114 13.10 -10.76 3.59
CA ILE A 114 12.33 -11.67 2.72
C ILE A 114 12.76 -13.12 2.99
N ALA A 115 14.05 -13.38 3.05
CA ALA A 115 14.58 -14.73 3.33
C ALA A 115 14.14 -15.24 4.71
N LEU A 116 14.19 -14.40 5.74
CA LEU A 116 13.75 -14.73 7.10
C LEU A 116 12.26 -15.05 7.14
N LEU A 117 11.42 -14.20 6.55
CA LEU A 117 9.97 -14.42 6.53
C LEU A 117 9.58 -15.64 5.69
N THR A 118 10.28 -15.89 4.59
CA THR A 118 10.09 -17.10 3.80
C THR A 118 10.45 -18.34 4.60
N TRP A 119 11.60 -18.32 5.26
CA TRP A 119 12.05 -19.42 6.12
C TRP A 119 11.07 -19.68 7.27
N THR A 120 10.57 -18.63 7.95
CA THR A 120 9.58 -18.79 9.02
C THR A 120 8.27 -19.39 8.50
N ASN A 121 7.80 -19.00 7.30
CA ASN A 121 6.61 -19.56 6.68
C ASN A 121 6.77 -21.05 6.31
N THR A 122 7.98 -21.49 5.94
CA THR A 122 8.24 -22.91 5.66
C THR A 122 8.20 -23.79 6.93
N ARG A 123 8.34 -23.19 8.12
CA ARG A 123 8.26 -23.89 9.42
C ARG A 123 6.83 -24.16 9.88
N GLY A 124 5.83 -23.67 9.17
CA GLY A 124 4.41 -23.94 9.39
C GLY A 124 3.57 -22.68 9.63
N LEU A 125 2.28 -22.81 9.39
CA LEU A 125 1.30 -21.73 9.46
C LEU A 125 1.21 -21.06 10.85
N SER A 126 1.55 -21.79 11.91
CA SER A 126 1.50 -21.27 13.29
C SER A 126 2.48 -20.12 13.51
N TYR A 127 3.69 -20.23 12.98
CA TYR A 127 4.70 -19.17 13.08
C TYR A 127 4.32 -17.93 12.29
N GLY A 128 3.85 -18.12 11.04
CA GLY A 128 3.35 -17.02 10.21
C GLY A 128 2.19 -16.27 10.88
N ARG A 129 1.25 -16.98 11.52
CA ARG A 129 0.13 -16.38 12.26
C ARG A 129 0.60 -15.53 13.43
N VAL A 130 1.57 -16.00 14.23
CA VAL A 130 2.09 -15.22 15.37
C VAL A 130 2.75 -13.95 14.88
N ILE A 131 3.59 -14.02 13.85
CA ILE A 131 4.26 -12.85 13.25
C ILE A 131 3.21 -11.87 12.71
N GLN A 132 2.25 -12.35 11.95
CA GLN A 132 1.17 -11.51 11.38
C GLN A 132 0.35 -10.82 12.48
N ASN A 133 -0.03 -11.55 13.53
CA ASN A 133 -0.79 -10.98 14.64
C ASN A 133 0.02 -9.91 15.38
N LEU A 134 1.31 -10.17 15.66
CA LEU A 134 2.19 -9.22 16.31
C LEU A 134 2.29 -7.92 15.51
N PHE A 135 2.55 -8.00 14.21
CA PHE A 135 2.63 -6.81 13.36
C PHE A 135 1.29 -6.10 13.21
N THR A 136 0.18 -6.83 13.15
CA THR A 136 -1.17 -6.23 13.07
C THR A 136 -1.49 -5.46 14.35
N VAL A 137 -1.27 -6.05 15.51
CA VAL A 137 -1.50 -5.39 16.81
C VAL A 137 -0.58 -4.19 16.97
N SER A 138 0.71 -4.32 16.64
CA SER A 138 1.67 -3.22 16.71
C SER A 138 1.30 -2.07 15.78
N LYS A 139 0.92 -2.35 14.54
CA LYS A 139 0.51 -1.34 13.55
C LYS A 139 -0.75 -0.61 14.00
N THR A 140 -1.77 -1.35 14.43
CA THR A 140 -3.04 -0.78 14.88
C THR A 140 -2.84 0.01 16.16
N GLY A 141 -2.07 -0.52 17.11
CA GLY A 141 -1.73 0.16 18.36
C GLY A 141 -0.94 1.44 18.13
N ALA A 142 0.05 1.43 17.25
CA ALA A 142 0.82 2.63 16.90
C ALA A 142 -0.07 3.71 16.24
N LEU A 143 -0.98 3.31 15.35
CA LEU A 143 -1.93 4.24 14.74
C LEU A 143 -2.88 4.87 15.76
N LEU A 144 -3.45 4.06 16.65
CA LEU A 144 -4.32 4.55 17.71
C LEU A 144 -3.56 5.45 18.69
N ALA A 145 -2.32 5.08 19.05
CA ALA A 145 -1.48 5.90 19.89
C ALA A 145 -1.16 7.27 19.23
N LEU A 146 -0.84 7.27 17.93
CA LEU A 146 -0.60 8.50 17.18
C LEU A 146 -1.83 9.41 17.17
N ILE A 147 -3.02 8.84 16.94
CA ILE A 147 -4.29 9.58 17.00
C ILE A 147 -4.52 10.15 18.40
N ALA A 148 -4.36 9.34 19.45
CA ALA A 148 -4.55 9.76 20.82
C ALA A 148 -3.57 10.87 21.23
N ILE A 149 -2.28 10.72 20.92
CA ILE A 149 -1.25 11.73 21.17
C ILE A 149 -1.58 13.02 20.41
N GLY A 150 -1.97 12.92 19.14
CA GLY A 150 -2.36 14.08 18.33
C GLY A 150 -3.56 14.83 18.90
N LEU A 151 -4.55 14.12 19.42
CA LEU A 151 -5.73 14.72 20.04
C LEU A 151 -5.45 15.30 21.43
N ILE A 152 -4.63 14.65 22.26
CA ILE A 152 -4.39 15.03 23.65
C ILE A 152 -3.30 16.09 23.76
N LEU A 153 -2.16 15.88 23.10
CA LEU A 153 -0.98 16.74 23.19
C LEU A 153 -0.84 17.70 22.03
N GLY A 154 -1.37 17.36 20.87
CA GLY A 154 -1.28 18.15 19.64
C GLY A 154 -2.45 19.15 19.46
N TRP A 155 -3.41 19.19 20.38
CA TRP A 155 -4.54 20.10 20.26
C TRP A 155 -4.09 21.57 20.38
N ASN A 156 -4.20 22.29 19.28
CA ASN A 156 -3.91 23.71 19.20
C ASN A 156 -5.06 24.40 18.45
N ALA A 157 -5.83 25.21 19.17
CA ALA A 157 -7.01 25.87 18.62
C ALA A 157 -6.69 26.72 17.39
N GLY A 158 -5.56 27.44 17.38
CA GLY A 158 -5.15 28.26 16.24
C GLY A 158 -4.80 27.43 15.01
N VAL A 159 -4.21 26.25 15.17
CA VAL A 159 -3.92 25.34 14.06
C VAL A 159 -5.22 24.68 13.57
N VAL A 160 -6.13 24.33 14.47
CA VAL A 160 -7.45 23.81 14.11
C VAL A 160 -8.23 24.83 13.29
N ASP A 161 -8.32 26.08 13.75
CA ASP A 161 -8.97 27.16 13.01
C ASP A 161 -8.31 27.41 11.64
N ALA A 162 -6.99 27.43 11.58
CA ALA A 162 -6.29 27.60 10.31
C ALA A 162 -6.52 26.46 9.31
N ASN A 163 -6.70 25.23 9.80
CA ASN A 163 -6.93 24.06 8.95
C ASN A 163 -8.40 23.87 8.55
N PHE A 164 -9.32 24.16 9.47
CA PHE A 164 -10.76 23.95 9.25
C PHE A 164 -11.51 25.21 8.82
N GLY A 165 -10.96 26.41 9.04
CA GLY A 165 -11.53 27.67 8.59
C GLY A 165 -11.53 27.81 7.05
N ASP A 166 -10.60 27.16 6.37
CA ASP A 166 -10.50 27.12 4.92
C ASP A 166 -10.14 25.72 4.42
N LEU A 167 -11.16 24.88 4.32
CA LEU A 167 -11.02 23.46 3.96
C LEU A 167 -10.67 23.22 2.49
N TRP A 168 -11.06 24.12 1.59
CA TRP A 168 -11.09 23.82 0.15
C TRP A 168 -10.04 24.57 -0.67
N THR A 169 -9.49 25.68 -0.18
CA THR A 169 -8.46 26.39 -0.92
C THR A 169 -7.15 25.59 -0.94
N ALA A 170 -6.69 25.27 -2.14
CA ALA A 170 -5.43 24.55 -2.33
C ALA A 170 -4.24 25.42 -1.92
N ARG A 171 -3.49 25.00 -0.89
CA ARG A 171 -2.29 25.67 -0.41
C ARG A 171 -1.07 24.85 -0.75
N GLY A 172 -0.18 25.38 -1.55
CA GLY A 172 1.06 24.73 -1.95
C GLY A 172 0.79 23.47 -2.77
N TYR A 173 1.03 23.50 -4.04
CA TYR A 173 0.88 22.36 -4.93
C TYR A 173 2.16 22.10 -5.70
N LEU A 174 2.48 20.84 -5.87
CA LEU A 174 3.45 20.41 -6.86
C LEU A 174 2.70 20.22 -8.19
N PRO A 175 3.23 20.66 -9.32
CA PRO A 175 2.64 20.37 -10.61
C PRO A 175 2.57 18.85 -10.82
N VAL A 176 1.38 18.34 -11.14
CA VAL A 176 1.16 16.89 -11.33
C VAL A 176 1.81 16.43 -12.64
N ALA A 177 1.89 17.32 -13.62
CA ALA A 177 2.60 17.14 -14.87
C ALA A 177 2.95 18.52 -15.47
N PRO A 178 3.90 18.63 -16.40
CA PRO A 178 4.19 19.86 -17.10
C PRO A 178 2.92 20.44 -17.72
N GLY A 179 2.56 21.68 -17.37
CA GLY A 179 1.36 22.38 -17.86
C GLY A 179 0.03 22.06 -17.15
N LEU A 180 0.00 21.08 -16.22
CA LEU A 180 -1.18 20.76 -15.43
C LEU A 180 -1.02 21.31 -14.00
N THR A 181 -1.74 22.39 -13.73
CA THR A 181 -1.82 22.97 -12.37
C THR A 181 -3.15 22.59 -11.72
N PRO A 182 -3.19 22.33 -10.39
CA PRO A 182 -4.45 22.07 -9.67
C PRO A 182 -5.42 23.25 -9.64
N LEU A 183 -5.08 24.38 -10.24
CA LEU A 183 -5.92 25.55 -10.35
C LEU A 183 -7.03 25.42 -11.40
N THR A 184 -6.90 24.47 -12.33
CA THR A 184 -7.96 24.14 -13.29
C THR A 184 -8.78 22.96 -12.76
N ALA A 185 -10.09 22.90 -13.12
CA ALA A 185 -10.96 21.79 -12.73
C ALA A 185 -10.39 20.42 -13.16
N PHE A 186 -9.81 20.35 -14.36
CA PHE A 186 -9.16 19.12 -14.84
C PHE A 186 -7.88 18.81 -14.08
N GLY A 187 -7.04 19.81 -13.79
CA GLY A 187 -5.83 19.62 -12.97
C GLY A 187 -6.16 19.17 -11.55
N LEU A 188 -7.22 19.68 -10.93
CA LEU A 188 -7.71 19.23 -9.63
C LEU A 188 -8.20 17.78 -9.69
N PHE A 189 -8.95 17.40 -10.71
CA PHE A 189 -9.40 16.02 -10.93
C PHE A 189 -8.22 15.06 -11.05
N VAL A 190 -7.22 15.40 -11.88
CA VAL A 190 -6.01 14.59 -12.04
C VAL A 190 -5.23 14.49 -10.72
N ALA A 191 -5.09 15.60 -9.97
CA ALA A 191 -4.43 15.61 -8.68
C ALA A 191 -5.15 14.71 -7.66
N LEU A 192 -6.48 14.70 -7.65
CA LEU A 192 -7.28 13.79 -6.83
C LEU A 192 -7.07 12.33 -7.24
N CYS A 193 -7.11 12.02 -8.53
CA CYS A 193 -6.85 10.67 -9.04
C CYS A 193 -5.45 10.17 -8.64
N VAL A 194 -4.42 11.01 -8.75
CA VAL A 194 -3.05 10.66 -8.33
C VAL A 194 -2.96 10.48 -6.81
N SER A 195 -3.64 11.32 -6.04
CA SER A 195 -3.65 11.20 -4.56
C SER A 195 -4.33 9.92 -4.07
N GLN A 196 -5.26 9.36 -4.85
CA GLN A 196 -5.91 8.07 -4.55
C GLN A 196 -4.95 6.89 -4.56
N THR A 197 -3.82 6.97 -5.26
CA THR A 197 -2.85 5.87 -5.34
C THR A 197 -2.40 5.41 -3.96
N GLY A 198 -2.06 6.35 -3.07
CA GLY A 198 -1.61 6.03 -1.71
C GLY A 198 -2.73 5.47 -0.83
N SER A 199 -3.93 6.07 -0.89
CA SER A 199 -5.07 5.63 -0.08
C SER A 199 -5.63 4.29 -0.55
N LEU A 200 -5.70 4.03 -1.86
CA LEU A 200 -6.09 2.74 -2.42
C LEU A 200 -5.08 1.64 -2.08
N PHE A 201 -3.77 1.94 -2.15
CA PHE A 201 -2.73 1.00 -1.73
C PHE A 201 -2.85 0.64 -0.24
N ALA A 202 -3.16 1.62 0.62
CA ALA A 202 -3.40 1.38 2.04
C ALA A 202 -4.68 0.56 2.29
N ALA A 203 -5.67 0.64 1.41
CA ALA A 203 -6.96 -0.02 1.51
C ALA A 203 -7.03 -1.39 0.80
N ASP A 204 -5.93 -1.90 0.23
CA ASP A 204 -5.86 -3.14 -0.58
C ASP A 204 -6.05 -4.44 0.24
N ALA A 205 -6.81 -4.36 1.32
CA ALA A 205 -7.20 -5.52 2.12
C ALA A 205 -8.57 -6.13 1.72
N TRP A 206 -9.31 -5.49 0.81
CA TRP A 206 -10.67 -5.86 0.43
C TRP A 206 -10.77 -7.28 -0.18
N ALA A 207 -9.75 -7.74 -0.88
CA ALA A 207 -9.69 -9.10 -1.43
C ALA A 207 -9.61 -10.19 -0.34
N MET A 208 -9.12 -9.86 0.86
CA MET A 208 -9.11 -10.79 2.01
C MET A 208 -10.45 -10.82 2.73
N THR A 209 -11.18 -9.72 2.77
CA THR A 209 -12.48 -9.61 3.44
C THR A 209 -13.54 -10.47 2.75
N SER A 210 -13.46 -10.61 1.42
CA SER A 210 -14.35 -11.47 0.66
C SER A 210 -14.24 -12.96 1.01
N ARG A 211 -13.05 -13.42 1.43
CA ARG A 211 -12.84 -14.80 1.88
C ARG A 211 -13.48 -15.08 3.24
N VAL A 212 -13.57 -14.08 4.11
CA VAL A 212 -14.20 -14.20 5.43
C VAL A 212 -15.72 -14.17 5.29
N LEU A 213 -16.25 -13.30 4.42
CA LEU A 213 -17.70 -13.19 4.18
C LEU A 213 -18.25 -14.39 3.39
N GLY A 214 -17.46 -15.00 2.53
CA GLY A 214 -17.87 -16.22 1.82
C GLY A 214 -17.73 -17.52 2.64
N ALA A 215 -17.17 -17.43 3.86
CA ALA A 215 -17.05 -18.55 4.79
C ALA A 215 -18.10 -18.52 5.92
N LEU A 216 -18.92 -17.47 5.99
CA LEU A 216 -20.09 -17.32 6.87
C LEU A 216 -21.37 -17.68 6.12
#